data_7956191f2e588be6fb8215b531b78ac0
#
_entry.id   7956191f2e588be6fb8215b531b78ac0
#
_cell.length_a   1.000
_cell.length_b   1.000
_cell.length_c   1.000
_cell.angle_alpha   90.00
_cell.angle_beta   90.00
_cell.angle_gamma   90.00
#
_symmetry.space_group_name_H-M   'P 1'
#
loop_
_entity.id
_entity.type
_entity.pdbx_description
1 polymer ?
#
loop_
_entity_poly.entity_id
_entity_poly.type
_entity_poly.pdbx_seq_one_letter_code
_entity_poly.pdbx_strand_id
1 'polypeptide(L)'
;MSRIVARDLEGPDELAKSAAKDLASELKRLLASQKSVNLVLTGGTVGIKVLSELAPLIAQLDVERIQIWWGDERFVEANSPDRNFVQAREALLSKVLIPEANIHAMPSTEDGDLRAAAEAFSAKIDAYPPSFDVVLLGMGGDGHVASLFPGSSPMEIGGWVVAEPKSPKPPQQRISLSYVALNSAEQVWFLVSGRDKAAAVARVFNGEDLPATKVSGNQLTKWYLDKAAASELTS
;
A
#
# COMPACT_ATOMS: atom_id res chain seq x y z
N MET A 1 -7.87 -19.00 2.92
CA MET A 1 -7.62 -17.71 2.27
C MET A 1 -8.76 -17.38 1.30
N SER A 2 -9.46 -16.29 1.54
CA SER A 2 -10.57 -15.85 0.68
C SER A 2 -10.06 -14.83 -0.34
N ARG A 3 -10.55 -14.91 -1.59
CA ARG A 3 -10.30 -13.93 -2.65
C ARG A 3 -11.62 -13.30 -3.07
N ILE A 4 -11.69 -11.98 -3.03
CA ILE A 4 -12.85 -11.19 -3.45
C ILE A 4 -12.42 -10.27 -4.58
N VAL A 5 -13.23 -10.16 -5.64
CA VAL A 5 -12.98 -9.27 -6.77
C VAL A 5 -14.20 -8.39 -7.00
N ALA A 6 -14.05 -7.09 -6.78
CA ALA A 6 -15.01 -6.06 -7.19
C ALA A 6 -14.55 -5.51 -8.55
N ARG A 7 -15.24 -5.85 -9.65
CA ARG A 7 -14.79 -5.55 -11.02
C ARG A 7 -15.77 -4.72 -11.87
N ASP A 8 -16.91 -4.33 -11.30
CA ASP A 8 -17.96 -3.64 -12.05
C ASP A 8 -17.96 -2.12 -11.83
N LEU A 9 -16.82 -1.58 -11.34
CA LEU A 9 -16.65 -0.15 -11.04
C LEU A 9 -16.38 0.63 -12.34
N GLU A 10 -17.07 1.75 -12.55
CA GLU A 10 -17.01 2.50 -13.82
C GLU A 10 -15.63 3.18 -14.05
N GLY A 11 -14.94 3.52 -12.99
CA GLY A 11 -13.62 4.18 -13.09
C GLY A 11 -12.98 4.45 -11.74
N PRO A 12 -11.88 5.22 -11.74
CA PRO A 12 -11.06 5.44 -10.54
C PRO A 12 -11.81 6.13 -9.40
N ASP A 13 -12.79 6.98 -9.69
CA ASP A 13 -13.53 7.72 -8.66
C ASP A 13 -14.54 6.81 -7.94
N GLU A 14 -15.26 5.96 -8.67
CA GLU A 14 -16.16 5.00 -8.06
C GLU A 14 -15.38 3.93 -7.30
N LEU A 15 -14.25 3.47 -7.86
CA LEU A 15 -13.34 2.56 -7.18
C LEU A 15 -12.88 3.16 -5.85
N ALA A 16 -12.42 4.41 -5.85
CA ALA A 16 -11.94 5.07 -4.65
C ALA A 16 -13.02 5.19 -3.57
N LYS A 17 -14.23 5.60 -3.95
CA LYS A 17 -15.39 5.68 -3.03
C LYS A 17 -15.77 4.33 -2.45
N SER A 18 -15.83 3.29 -3.29
CA SER A 18 -16.17 1.94 -2.87
C SER A 18 -15.12 1.39 -1.89
N ALA A 19 -13.84 1.49 -2.25
CA ALA A 19 -12.75 1.01 -1.41
C ALA A 19 -12.68 1.79 -0.07
N ALA A 20 -12.84 3.11 -0.10
CA ALA A 20 -12.83 3.93 1.11
C ALA A 20 -13.99 3.59 2.07
N LYS A 21 -15.20 3.37 1.52
CA LYS A 21 -16.37 2.95 2.32
C LYS A 21 -16.15 1.60 3.00
N ASP A 22 -15.65 0.63 2.25
CA ASP A 22 -15.37 -0.70 2.78
C ASP A 22 -14.24 -0.63 3.82
N LEU A 23 -13.19 0.16 3.56
CA LEU A 23 -12.07 0.35 4.49
C LEU A 23 -12.53 1.02 5.79
N ALA A 24 -13.36 2.06 5.72
CA ALA A 24 -13.93 2.69 6.91
C ALA A 24 -14.76 1.70 7.75
N SER A 25 -15.55 0.85 7.08
CA SER A 25 -16.34 -0.19 7.74
C SER A 25 -15.44 -1.24 8.41
N GLU A 26 -14.36 -1.63 7.73
CA GLU A 26 -13.39 -2.60 8.25
C GLU A 26 -12.61 -2.02 9.43
N LEU A 27 -12.13 -0.77 9.33
CA LEU A 27 -11.46 -0.09 10.45
C LEU A 27 -12.37 0.01 11.66
N LYS A 28 -13.65 0.33 11.47
CA LYS A 28 -14.65 0.35 12.57
C LYS A 28 -14.78 -1.03 13.20
N ARG A 29 -14.86 -2.10 12.41
CA ARG A 29 -14.96 -3.49 12.88
C ARG A 29 -13.72 -3.88 13.69
N LEU A 30 -12.52 -3.59 13.18
CA LEU A 30 -11.25 -3.90 13.84
C LEU A 30 -11.11 -3.13 15.16
N LEU A 31 -11.39 -1.83 15.16
CA LEU A 31 -11.34 -1.00 16.38
C LEU A 31 -12.33 -1.46 17.46
N ALA A 32 -13.41 -2.15 17.10
CA ALA A 32 -14.34 -2.72 18.08
C ALA A 32 -13.78 -3.96 18.79
N SER A 33 -12.79 -4.65 18.22
CA SER A 33 -12.25 -5.92 18.74
C SER A 33 -10.76 -5.87 19.10
N GLN A 34 -10.02 -4.87 18.65
CA GLN A 34 -8.57 -4.78 18.84
C GLN A 34 -8.18 -3.49 19.57
N LYS A 35 -7.06 -3.50 20.28
CA LYS A 35 -6.53 -2.31 20.98
C LYS A 35 -5.86 -1.32 20.03
N SER A 36 -5.32 -1.80 18.93
CA SER A 36 -4.63 -1.01 17.90
C SER A 36 -4.86 -1.66 16.55
N VAL A 37 -4.91 -0.86 15.49
CA VAL A 37 -5.09 -1.31 14.10
C VAL A 37 -3.95 -0.77 13.25
N ASN A 38 -3.24 -1.65 12.55
CA ASN A 38 -2.13 -1.30 11.68
C ASN A 38 -2.60 -1.27 10.22
N LEU A 39 -2.66 -0.07 9.65
CA LEU A 39 -3.05 0.19 8.26
C LEU A 39 -1.82 0.59 7.43
N VAL A 40 -1.53 -0.17 6.38
CA VAL A 40 -0.47 0.14 5.43
C VAL A 40 -1.07 0.86 4.22
N LEU A 41 -0.61 2.07 3.97
CA LEU A 41 -1.04 2.91 2.87
C LEU A 41 -0.24 2.64 1.59
N THR A 42 -0.80 3.03 0.46
CA THR A 42 -0.13 3.06 -0.83
C THR A 42 -0.20 4.45 -1.44
N GLY A 43 0.76 4.77 -2.29
CA GLY A 43 0.74 5.95 -3.14
C GLY A 43 -0.03 5.71 -4.45
N GLY A 44 0.27 6.56 -5.41
CA GLY A 44 -0.33 6.54 -6.74
C GLY A 44 -1.72 7.16 -6.79
N THR A 45 -2.19 7.43 -8.00
CA THR A 45 -3.41 8.23 -8.24
C THR A 45 -4.64 7.66 -7.54
N VAL A 46 -4.85 6.34 -7.65
CA VAL A 46 -6.03 5.68 -7.04
C VAL A 46 -5.87 5.58 -5.53
N GLY A 47 -4.67 5.22 -5.04
CA GLY A 47 -4.39 5.16 -3.61
C GLY A 47 -4.70 6.49 -2.92
N ILE A 48 -4.18 7.60 -3.46
CA ILE A 48 -4.42 8.94 -2.91
C ILE A 48 -5.90 9.35 -2.98
N LYS A 49 -6.63 8.99 -4.05
CA LYS A 49 -8.08 9.20 -4.11
C LYS A 49 -8.81 8.42 -3.01
N VAL A 50 -8.44 7.16 -2.76
CA VAL A 50 -9.01 6.37 -1.65
C VAL A 50 -8.77 7.07 -0.31
N LEU A 51 -7.57 7.59 -0.05
CA LEU A 51 -7.27 8.32 1.18
C LEU A 51 -8.12 9.60 1.33
N SER A 52 -8.32 10.33 0.24
CA SER A 52 -9.17 11.53 0.25
C SER A 52 -10.63 11.23 0.55
N GLU A 53 -11.17 10.13 -0.01
CA GLU A 53 -12.54 9.67 0.25
C GLU A 53 -12.68 9.05 1.66
N LEU A 54 -11.60 8.46 2.19
CA LEU A 54 -11.57 7.84 3.51
C LEU A 54 -11.63 8.87 4.65
N ALA A 55 -10.97 10.01 4.49
CA ALA A 55 -10.82 11.02 5.55
C ALA A 55 -12.14 11.40 6.25
N PRO A 56 -13.22 11.81 5.54
CA PRO A 56 -14.49 12.15 6.17
C PRO A 56 -15.19 10.94 6.82
N LEU A 57 -14.90 9.72 6.36
CA LEU A 57 -15.58 8.51 6.83
C LEU A 57 -15.02 8.01 8.17
N ILE A 58 -13.74 8.27 8.45
CA ILE A 58 -13.08 7.81 9.68
C ILE A 58 -12.91 8.90 10.74
N ALA A 59 -13.25 10.14 10.45
CA ALA A 59 -13.11 11.26 11.39
C ALA A 59 -13.87 11.07 12.71
N GLN A 60 -14.87 10.20 12.74
CA GLN A 60 -15.67 9.85 13.93
C GLN A 60 -15.21 8.56 14.62
N LEU A 61 -14.21 7.87 14.07
CA LEU A 61 -13.67 6.66 14.67
C LEU A 61 -12.62 7.03 15.74
N ASP A 62 -12.26 6.05 16.56
CA ASP A 62 -11.15 6.17 17.53
C ASP A 62 -9.79 6.07 16.80
N VAL A 63 -9.48 7.13 16.07
CA VAL A 63 -8.29 7.20 15.19
C VAL A 63 -6.97 7.23 15.97
N GLU A 64 -7.00 7.53 17.28
CA GLU A 64 -5.85 7.47 18.16
C GLU A 64 -5.28 6.05 18.30
N ARG A 65 -6.05 5.04 17.93
CA ARG A 65 -5.64 3.63 17.91
C ARG A 65 -5.25 3.10 16.55
N ILE A 66 -5.21 3.95 15.52
CA ILE A 66 -4.77 3.56 14.17
C ILE A 66 -3.29 3.88 14.02
N GLN A 67 -2.52 2.88 13.62
CA GLN A 67 -1.10 2.97 13.27
C GLN A 67 -0.98 3.02 11.75
N ILE A 68 -0.32 4.02 11.22
CA ILE A 68 -0.17 4.26 9.78
C ILE A 68 1.23 3.91 9.32
N TRP A 69 1.30 3.08 8.30
CA TRP A 69 2.51 2.60 7.63
C TRP A 69 2.40 2.83 6.13
N TRP A 70 3.49 2.62 5.39
CA TRP A 70 3.50 2.66 3.92
C TRP A 70 4.05 1.36 3.33
N GLY A 71 3.49 0.91 2.21
CA GLY A 71 3.99 -0.26 1.47
C GLY A 71 5.34 0.02 0.80
N ASP A 72 5.52 1.24 0.31
CA ASP A 72 6.79 1.74 -0.25
C ASP A 72 6.87 3.25 -0.17
N GLU A 73 8.09 3.75 -0.38
CA GLU A 73 8.33 5.19 -0.44
C GLU A 73 9.45 5.52 -1.44
N ARG A 74 9.36 6.72 -2.00
CA ARG A 74 10.38 7.32 -2.82
C ARG A 74 11.46 7.90 -1.92
N PHE A 75 12.69 7.43 -2.08
CA PHE A 75 13.81 7.89 -1.28
C PHE A 75 14.37 9.19 -1.88
N VAL A 76 13.73 10.27 -1.52
CA VAL A 76 14.02 11.65 -1.90
C VAL A 76 13.91 12.55 -0.66
N GLU A 77 14.07 13.85 -0.81
CA GLU A 77 13.96 14.84 0.28
C GLU A 77 12.64 14.70 1.05
N ALA A 78 12.66 14.92 2.36
CA ALA A 78 11.53 14.65 3.26
C ALA A 78 10.23 15.36 2.87
N ASN A 79 10.30 16.57 2.32
CA ASN A 79 9.15 17.35 1.89
C ASN A 79 8.89 17.31 0.39
N SER A 80 9.55 16.43 -0.35
CA SER A 80 9.32 16.28 -1.78
C SER A 80 7.87 15.88 -2.07
N PRO A 81 7.18 16.51 -3.05
CA PRO A 81 5.83 16.13 -3.46
C PRO A 81 5.76 14.73 -4.08
N ASP A 82 6.90 14.17 -4.45
CA ASP A 82 6.99 12.79 -4.96
C ASP A 82 6.78 11.74 -3.86
N ARG A 83 6.88 12.12 -2.58
CA ARG A 83 6.74 11.17 -1.49
C ARG A 83 5.28 10.77 -1.26
N ASN A 84 5.07 9.46 -1.10
CA ASN A 84 3.77 8.91 -0.72
C ASN A 84 3.30 9.47 0.62
N PHE A 85 4.23 9.69 1.58
CA PHE A 85 3.96 10.33 2.87
C PHE A 85 3.39 11.73 2.71
N VAL A 86 4.01 12.58 1.87
CA VAL A 86 3.56 13.96 1.66
C VAL A 86 2.17 13.99 1.03
N GLN A 87 1.94 13.14 0.02
CA GLN A 87 0.64 13.01 -0.63
C GLN A 87 -0.44 12.48 0.33
N ALA A 88 -0.11 11.48 1.17
CA ALA A 88 -1.03 10.96 2.18
C ALA A 88 -1.33 12.00 3.28
N ARG A 89 -0.36 12.83 3.65
CA ARG A 89 -0.56 13.93 4.59
C ARG A 89 -1.61 14.91 4.08
N GLU A 90 -1.53 15.31 2.82
CA GLU A 90 -2.51 16.20 2.21
C GLU A 90 -3.89 15.56 2.03
N ALA A 91 -3.92 14.29 1.64
CA ALA A 91 -5.17 13.58 1.35
C ALA A 91 -5.94 13.16 2.61
N LEU A 92 -5.24 12.73 3.66
CA LEU A 92 -5.81 12.10 4.86
C LEU A 92 -5.32 12.71 6.17
N LEU A 93 -3.99 12.70 6.43
CA LEU A 93 -3.47 12.89 7.79
C LEU A 93 -3.66 14.32 8.33
N SER A 94 -3.72 15.33 7.46
CA SER A 94 -4.05 16.72 7.84
C SER A 94 -5.54 16.92 8.15
N LYS A 95 -6.40 15.98 7.82
CA LYS A 95 -7.86 16.05 7.97
C LYS A 95 -8.39 15.17 9.11
N VAL A 96 -7.56 14.27 9.60
CA VAL A 96 -7.90 13.31 10.64
C VAL A 96 -6.84 13.36 11.73
N LEU A 97 -7.25 13.47 13.00
CA LEU A 97 -6.36 13.68 14.14
C LEU A 97 -5.67 12.37 14.58
N ILE A 98 -4.93 11.73 13.67
CA ILE A 98 -4.08 10.59 14.02
C ILE A 98 -2.83 11.15 14.74
N PRO A 99 -2.48 10.64 15.95
CA PRO A 99 -1.29 11.08 16.64
C PRO A 99 -0.02 10.87 15.84
N GLU A 100 0.91 11.83 15.88
CA GLU A 100 2.18 11.74 15.14
C GLU A 100 3.00 10.49 15.54
N ALA A 101 2.91 10.07 16.80
CA ALA A 101 3.56 8.85 17.30
C ALA A 101 3.05 7.57 16.61
N ASN A 102 1.87 7.61 15.99
CA ASN A 102 1.25 6.51 15.27
C ASN A 102 1.54 6.55 13.77
N ILE A 103 2.31 7.53 13.30
CA ILE A 103 2.66 7.69 11.89
C ILE A 103 4.08 7.20 11.67
N HIS A 104 4.21 6.04 11.03
CA HIS A 104 5.49 5.36 10.80
C HIS A 104 5.97 5.61 9.36
N ALA A 105 6.33 6.85 9.06
CA ALA A 105 6.85 7.23 7.75
C ALA A 105 8.17 6.51 7.45
N MET A 106 8.34 6.08 6.20
CA MET A 106 9.62 5.56 5.72
C MET A 106 10.66 6.69 5.62
N PRO A 107 11.96 6.37 5.70
CA PRO A 107 13.03 7.37 5.65
C PRO A 107 13.07 8.20 4.35
N SER A 108 13.79 9.31 4.42
CA SER A 108 14.11 10.24 3.34
C SER A 108 15.62 10.32 3.13
N THR A 109 16.08 11.08 2.14
CA THR A 109 17.51 11.36 1.93
C THR A 109 18.17 12.14 3.07
N GLU A 110 17.38 12.70 3.99
CA GLU A 110 17.88 13.39 5.18
C GLU A 110 18.30 12.42 6.29
N ASP A 111 17.88 11.15 6.19
CA ASP A 111 18.18 10.09 7.17
C ASP A 111 19.47 9.30 6.83
N GLY A 112 20.23 9.75 5.82
CA GLY A 112 21.47 9.13 5.38
C GLY A 112 21.44 8.59 3.96
N ASP A 113 22.32 7.63 3.63
CA ASP A 113 22.23 6.94 2.35
C ASP A 113 21.11 5.88 2.35
N LEU A 114 20.72 5.45 1.16
CA LEU A 114 19.59 4.54 0.97
C LEU A 114 19.70 3.27 1.83
N ARG A 115 20.90 2.67 1.91
CA ARG A 115 21.12 1.43 2.63
C ARG A 115 21.03 1.64 4.14
N ALA A 116 21.77 2.64 4.65
CA ALA A 116 21.79 2.94 6.08
C ALA A 116 20.40 3.35 6.60
N ALA A 117 19.68 4.18 5.84
CA ALA A 117 18.31 4.59 6.17
C ALA A 117 17.35 3.40 6.20
N ALA A 118 17.44 2.49 5.21
CA ALA A 118 16.61 1.29 5.17
C ALA A 118 16.95 0.31 6.32
N GLU A 119 18.23 0.15 6.67
CA GLU A 119 18.69 -0.66 7.82
C GLU A 119 18.14 -0.11 9.15
N ALA A 120 18.22 1.20 9.35
CA ALA A 120 17.67 1.83 10.55
C ALA A 120 16.13 1.67 10.64
N PHE A 121 15.42 1.78 9.51
CA PHE A 121 13.98 1.58 9.47
C PHE A 121 13.61 0.11 9.73
N SER A 122 14.33 -0.86 9.15
CA SER A 122 14.14 -2.27 9.43
C SER A 122 14.34 -2.61 10.90
N ALA A 123 15.42 -2.09 11.51
CA ALA A 123 15.67 -2.30 12.94
C ALA A 123 14.55 -1.74 13.83
N LYS A 124 13.93 -0.61 13.43
CA LYS A 124 12.76 -0.05 14.13
C LYS A 124 11.55 -0.98 14.05
N ILE A 125 11.31 -1.59 12.89
CA ILE A 125 10.25 -2.59 12.72
C ILE A 125 10.56 -3.85 13.52
N ASP A 126 11.80 -4.36 13.45
CA ASP A 126 12.21 -5.57 14.15
C ASP A 126 12.09 -5.45 15.68
N ALA A 127 12.30 -4.25 16.23
CA ALA A 127 12.16 -3.99 17.67
C ALA A 127 10.70 -4.12 18.14
N TYR A 128 9.74 -3.79 17.29
CA TYR A 128 8.30 -3.85 17.56
C TYR A 128 7.55 -4.27 16.29
N PRO A 129 7.61 -5.57 15.91
CA PRO A 129 7.01 -6.03 14.67
C PRO A 129 5.50 -5.79 14.65
N PRO A 130 4.99 -5.03 13.66
CA PRO A 130 3.55 -4.82 13.56
C PRO A 130 2.85 -6.08 13.07
N SER A 131 1.63 -6.32 13.55
CA SER A 131 0.69 -7.20 12.86
C SER A 131 -0.12 -6.33 11.91
N PHE A 132 0.16 -6.38 10.61
CA PHE A 132 -0.58 -5.59 9.64
C PHE A 132 -2.00 -6.11 9.47
N ASP A 133 -2.99 -5.29 9.78
CA ASP A 133 -4.40 -5.66 9.64
C ASP A 133 -4.89 -5.52 8.19
N VAL A 134 -4.57 -4.38 7.57
CA VAL A 134 -4.92 -4.11 6.18
C VAL A 134 -3.74 -3.47 5.46
N VAL A 135 -3.35 -4.05 4.34
CA VAL A 135 -2.37 -3.49 3.41
C VAL A 135 -3.07 -3.06 2.14
N LEU A 136 -2.95 -1.78 1.80
CA LEU A 136 -3.40 -1.24 0.51
C LEU A 136 -2.25 -1.30 -0.48
N LEU A 137 -2.49 -1.77 -1.69
CA LEU A 137 -1.52 -1.82 -2.77
C LEU A 137 -2.11 -1.31 -4.08
N GLY A 138 -1.34 -0.45 -4.77
CA GLY A 138 -1.52 -0.27 -6.20
C GLY A 138 -0.83 -1.39 -6.98
N MET A 139 -1.05 -1.44 -8.31
CA MET A 139 -0.32 -2.32 -9.21
C MET A 139 0.11 -1.56 -10.46
N GLY A 140 1.34 -1.78 -10.90
CA GLY A 140 1.83 -1.26 -12.17
C GLY A 140 1.33 -2.05 -13.38
N GLY A 141 1.43 -1.46 -14.59
CA GLY A 141 1.14 -2.15 -15.84
C GLY A 141 2.11 -3.29 -16.18
N ASP A 142 3.19 -3.41 -15.44
CA ASP A 142 4.17 -4.50 -15.46
C ASP A 142 3.91 -5.55 -14.35
N GLY A 143 2.91 -5.34 -13.52
CA GLY A 143 2.55 -6.21 -12.40
C GLY A 143 3.36 -5.99 -11.12
N HIS A 144 4.15 -4.89 -11.02
CA HIS A 144 4.81 -4.55 -9.76
C HIS A 144 3.81 -4.11 -8.69
N VAL A 145 4.16 -4.31 -7.43
CA VAL A 145 3.46 -3.81 -6.25
C VAL A 145 4.45 -3.16 -5.31
N ALA A 146 4.02 -2.13 -4.58
CA ALA A 146 4.96 -1.32 -3.79
C ALA A 146 6.16 -0.92 -4.67
N SER A 147 7.40 -1.14 -4.23
CA SER A 147 8.58 -1.01 -5.08
C SER A 147 9.28 -2.35 -5.35
N LEU A 148 8.48 -3.41 -5.50
CA LEU A 148 8.91 -4.75 -5.91
C LEU A 148 8.62 -4.92 -7.40
N PHE A 149 9.65 -4.87 -8.24
CA PHE A 149 9.52 -4.86 -9.71
C PHE A 149 9.85 -6.23 -10.32
N PRO A 150 9.21 -6.59 -11.46
CA PRO A 150 9.58 -7.80 -12.18
C PRO A 150 11.07 -7.77 -12.59
N GLY A 151 11.79 -8.85 -12.27
CA GLY A 151 13.21 -8.98 -12.65
C GLY A 151 14.19 -8.08 -11.89
N SER A 152 13.72 -7.26 -10.93
CA SER A 152 14.64 -6.52 -10.06
C SER A 152 15.22 -7.42 -8.98
N SER A 153 16.39 -7.00 -8.47
CA SER A 153 17.07 -7.64 -7.34
C SER A 153 17.37 -6.56 -6.30
N PRO A 154 16.36 -6.10 -5.56
CA PRO A 154 16.55 -5.10 -4.53
C PRO A 154 17.47 -5.63 -3.42
N MET A 155 18.11 -4.72 -2.68
CA MET A 155 18.88 -5.08 -1.50
C MET A 155 17.92 -5.53 -0.39
N GLU A 156 18.05 -6.75 0.06
CA GLU A 156 17.31 -7.23 1.24
C GLU A 156 17.89 -6.60 2.51
N ILE A 157 17.02 -6.00 3.31
CA ILE A 157 17.37 -5.30 4.55
C ILE A 157 16.55 -5.92 5.69
N GLY A 158 17.13 -6.84 6.42
CA GLY A 158 16.48 -7.46 7.60
C GLY A 158 15.23 -8.24 7.25
N GLY A 159 14.53 -8.79 6.90
CA GLY A 159 13.32 -9.53 6.55
C GLY A 159 12.11 -8.67 6.17
N TRP A 160 11.96 -7.48 6.78
CA TRP A 160 10.78 -6.62 6.60
C TRP A 160 10.90 -5.61 5.46
N VAL A 161 12.12 -5.20 5.13
CA VAL A 161 12.40 -4.07 4.25
C VAL A 161 13.32 -4.50 3.11
N VAL A 162 13.12 -3.89 1.96
CA VAL A 162 14.07 -3.93 0.83
C VAL A 162 14.39 -2.51 0.39
N ALA A 163 15.62 -2.28 -0.07
CA ALA A 163 16.02 -1.05 -0.71
C ALA A 163 16.23 -1.27 -2.21
N GLU A 164 15.49 -0.56 -3.04
CA GLU A 164 15.57 -0.62 -4.49
C GLU A 164 16.37 0.60 -5.01
N PRO A 165 17.64 0.40 -5.42
CA PRO A 165 18.49 1.51 -5.84
C PRO A 165 18.23 1.95 -7.29
N LYS A 166 17.61 1.11 -8.12
CA LYS A 166 17.49 1.29 -9.57
C LYS A 166 16.09 0.93 -10.08
N SER A 167 15.06 1.46 -9.42
CA SER A 167 13.69 1.33 -9.92
C SER A 167 13.59 1.73 -11.40
N PRO A 168 12.85 1.00 -12.23
CA PRO A 168 12.62 1.35 -13.63
C PRO A 168 11.78 2.63 -13.78
N LYS A 169 11.25 3.17 -12.70
CA LYS A 169 10.44 4.40 -12.66
C LYS A 169 11.10 5.46 -11.80
N PRO A 170 11.15 6.73 -12.24
CA PRO A 170 11.67 7.81 -11.41
C PRO A 170 10.73 8.10 -10.22
N PRO A 171 11.27 8.61 -9.09
CA PRO A 171 12.67 8.56 -8.71
C PRO A 171 13.19 7.13 -8.59
N GLN A 172 14.49 6.88 -8.85
CA GLN A 172 15.02 5.52 -8.95
C GLN A 172 15.18 4.84 -7.58
N GLN A 173 15.58 5.60 -6.56
CA GLN A 173 15.81 5.04 -5.23
C GLN A 173 14.49 4.92 -4.46
N ARG A 174 14.25 3.74 -3.89
CA ARG A 174 13.04 3.40 -3.16
C ARG A 174 13.36 2.59 -1.91
N ILE A 175 12.50 2.73 -0.91
CA ILE A 175 12.41 1.80 0.23
C ILE A 175 11.04 1.14 0.15
N SER A 176 10.98 -0.17 0.36
CA SER A 176 9.73 -0.92 0.25
C SER A 176 9.63 -1.97 1.36
N LEU A 177 8.41 -2.29 1.77
CA LEU A 177 8.15 -3.52 2.48
C LEU A 177 8.50 -4.71 1.57
N SER A 178 9.08 -5.74 2.17
CA SER A 178 9.40 -7.00 1.50
C SER A 178 8.15 -7.85 1.25
N TYR A 179 8.28 -8.92 0.47
CA TYR A 179 7.22 -9.94 0.35
C TYR A 179 6.85 -10.56 1.69
N VAL A 180 7.84 -10.76 2.59
CA VAL A 180 7.61 -11.31 3.93
C VAL A 180 6.69 -10.36 4.72
N ALA A 181 7.01 -9.06 4.70
CA ALA A 181 6.22 -8.05 5.39
C ALA A 181 4.80 -7.95 4.80
N LEU A 182 4.67 -7.84 3.48
CA LEU A 182 3.37 -7.71 2.82
C LEU A 182 2.48 -8.94 3.05
N ASN A 183 3.06 -10.13 3.00
CA ASN A 183 2.34 -11.40 3.21
C ASN A 183 2.08 -11.73 4.69
N SER A 184 2.64 -10.98 5.63
CA SER A 184 2.28 -11.10 7.05
C SER A 184 0.92 -10.49 7.37
N ALA A 185 0.36 -9.69 6.45
CA ALA A 185 -0.89 -8.99 6.65
C ALA A 185 -2.11 -9.93 6.72
N GLU A 186 -3.08 -9.58 7.58
CA GLU A 186 -4.36 -10.28 7.61
C GLU A 186 -5.14 -10.07 6.30
N GLN A 187 -5.13 -8.84 5.79
CA GLN A 187 -5.81 -8.49 4.55
C GLN A 187 -4.90 -7.69 3.61
N VAL A 188 -4.94 -8.04 2.34
CA VAL A 188 -4.29 -7.26 1.26
C VAL A 188 -5.36 -6.81 0.26
N TRP A 189 -5.42 -5.50 0.02
CA TRP A 189 -6.39 -4.89 -0.87
C TRP A 189 -5.68 -4.22 -2.04
N PHE A 190 -5.87 -4.76 -3.25
CA PHE A 190 -5.35 -4.19 -4.48
C PHE A 190 -6.33 -3.15 -5.04
N LEU A 191 -5.82 -1.97 -5.37
CA LEU A 191 -6.54 -0.81 -5.90
C LEU A 191 -6.03 -0.54 -7.31
N VAL A 192 -6.69 -1.08 -8.33
CA VAL A 192 -6.17 -1.09 -9.70
C VAL A 192 -7.19 -0.53 -10.69
N SER A 193 -6.83 0.56 -11.33
CA SER A 193 -7.69 1.26 -12.29
C SER A 193 -6.93 1.60 -13.56
N GLY A 194 -7.63 1.54 -14.68
CA GLY A 194 -7.16 1.97 -15.98
C GLY A 194 -6.83 0.82 -16.94
N ARG A 195 -7.07 1.07 -18.23
CA ARG A 195 -6.84 0.09 -19.28
C ARG A 195 -5.37 -0.32 -19.44
N ASP A 196 -4.45 0.56 -19.10
CA ASP A 196 -3.01 0.27 -19.10
C ASP A 196 -2.59 -0.80 -18.09
N LYS A 197 -3.50 -1.22 -17.20
CA LYS A 197 -3.32 -2.30 -16.24
C LYS A 197 -3.94 -3.63 -16.68
N ALA A 198 -4.84 -3.61 -17.67
CA ALA A 198 -5.67 -4.78 -18.02
C ALA A 198 -4.84 -6.03 -18.33
N ALA A 199 -3.80 -5.90 -19.16
CA ALA A 199 -2.93 -7.03 -19.51
C ALA A 199 -2.20 -7.59 -18.27
N ALA A 200 -1.69 -6.73 -17.39
CA ALA A 200 -1.02 -7.18 -16.17
C ALA A 200 -2.03 -7.83 -15.19
N VAL A 201 -3.23 -7.31 -15.08
CA VAL A 201 -4.32 -7.92 -14.29
C VAL A 201 -4.62 -9.32 -14.82
N ALA A 202 -4.81 -9.49 -16.13
CA ALA A 202 -5.07 -10.81 -16.71
C ALA A 202 -3.93 -11.81 -16.43
N ARG A 203 -2.67 -11.38 -16.59
CA ARG A 203 -1.49 -12.22 -16.30
C ARG A 203 -1.43 -12.64 -14.83
N VAL A 204 -1.70 -11.72 -13.90
CA VAL A 204 -1.76 -12.02 -12.46
C VAL A 204 -2.86 -13.04 -12.16
N PHE A 205 -4.03 -12.89 -12.76
CA PHE A 205 -5.16 -13.80 -12.55
C PHE A 205 -4.93 -15.17 -13.19
N ASN A 206 -4.08 -15.25 -14.22
CA ASN A 206 -3.61 -16.50 -14.83
C ASN A 206 -2.44 -17.13 -14.05
N GLY A 207 -1.97 -16.52 -12.96
CA GLY A 207 -0.93 -17.08 -12.10
C GLY A 207 0.49 -16.94 -12.65
N GLU A 208 0.73 -15.99 -13.59
CA GLU A 208 2.08 -15.72 -14.07
C GLU A 208 2.97 -15.19 -12.94
N ASP A 209 4.28 -15.44 -13.03
CA ASP A 209 5.28 -15.02 -12.03
C ASP A 209 5.52 -13.50 -12.06
N LEU A 210 4.59 -12.77 -11.46
CA LEU A 210 4.64 -11.31 -11.29
C LEU A 210 4.68 -10.96 -9.80
N PRO A 211 5.23 -9.79 -9.42
CA PRO A 211 5.21 -9.36 -8.02
C PRO A 211 3.81 -9.37 -7.38
N ALA A 212 2.79 -8.92 -8.09
CA ALA A 212 1.42 -8.92 -7.58
C ALA A 212 0.85 -10.34 -7.34
N THR A 213 1.34 -11.35 -8.06
CA THR A 213 0.93 -12.75 -7.86
C THR A 213 1.51 -13.34 -6.56
N LYS A 214 2.63 -12.77 -6.08
CA LYS A 214 3.36 -13.23 -4.89
C LYS A 214 2.84 -12.63 -3.58
N VAL A 215 1.85 -11.71 -3.66
CA VAL A 215 1.34 -11.00 -2.48
C VAL A 215 -0.11 -11.35 -2.21
N SER A 216 -0.39 -11.67 -0.96
CA SER A 216 -1.72 -12.06 -0.51
C SER A 216 -1.89 -11.86 1.00
N GLY A 217 -3.10 -11.59 1.46
CA GLY A 217 -3.42 -11.54 2.88
C GLY A 217 -3.69 -12.94 3.47
N ASN A 218 -3.40 -13.13 4.74
CA ASN A 218 -3.60 -14.40 5.44
C ASN A 218 -5.08 -14.82 5.49
N GLN A 219 -5.99 -13.85 5.66
CA GLN A 219 -7.43 -14.09 5.71
C GLN A 219 -8.12 -13.71 4.39
N LEU A 220 -7.75 -12.52 3.84
CA LEU A 220 -8.43 -11.96 2.69
C LEU A 220 -7.46 -11.29 1.72
N THR A 221 -7.60 -11.61 0.43
CA THR A 221 -7.06 -10.81 -0.67
C THR A 221 -8.22 -10.22 -1.45
N LYS A 222 -8.34 -8.89 -1.48
CA LYS A 222 -9.42 -8.18 -2.16
C LYS A 222 -8.88 -7.35 -3.32
N TRP A 223 -9.54 -7.46 -4.47
CA TRP A 223 -9.20 -6.69 -5.66
C TRP A 223 -10.33 -5.72 -5.97
N TYR A 224 -10.02 -4.44 -6.01
CA TYR A 224 -10.86 -3.41 -6.59
C TYR A 224 -10.34 -3.10 -7.98
N LEU A 225 -11.13 -3.43 -8.99
CA LEU A 225 -10.83 -3.21 -10.40
C LEU A 225 -11.92 -2.35 -11.00
N ASP A 226 -11.56 -1.32 -11.76
CA ASP A 226 -12.53 -0.72 -12.63
C ASP A 226 -12.74 -1.57 -13.90
N LYS A 227 -13.79 -1.31 -14.63
CA LYS A 227 -14.13 -2.04 -15.88
C LYS A 227 -12.96 -2.02 -16.88
N ALA A 228 -12.21 -0.91 -16.92
CA ALA A 228 -11.07 -0.76 -17.80
C ALA A 228 -9.91 -1.68 -17.41
N ALA A 229 -9.56 -1.75 -16.12
CA ALA A 229 -8.52 -2.66 -15.62
C ALA A 229 -8.95 -4.13 -15.70
N ALA A 230 -10.25 -4.43 -15.58
CA ALA A 230 -10.80 -5.78 -15.65
C ALA A 230 -11.08 -6.26 -17.08
N SER A 231 -10.87 -5.42 -18.10
CA SER A 231 -11.35 -5.66 -19.48
C SER A 231 -10.75 -6.88 -20.19
N GLU A 232 -9.64 -7.42 -19.69
CA GLU A 232 -8.99 -8.62 -20.25
C GLU A 232 -9.11 -9.84 -19.32
N LEU A 233 -9.91 -9.75 -18.24
CA LEU A 233 -10.25 -10.92 -17.45
C LEU A 233 -11.26 -11.78 -18.21
N THR A 234 -10.91 -13.03 -18.45
CA THR A 234 -11.86 -14.05 -18.94
C THR A 234 -12.85 -14.41 -17.83
N SER A 235 -14.09 -14.57 -18.20
CA SER A 235 -15.22 -14.92 -17.31
C SER A 235 -15.02 -16.27 -16.67
#